data_51645b2fd3d658b762586c46e4024335
#
_entry.id   51645b2fd3d658b762586c46e4024335
#
_cell.length_a   1.000
_cell.length_b   1.000
_cell.length_c   1.000
_cell.angle_alpha   90.00
_cell.angle_beta   90.00
_cell.angle_gamma   90.00
#
_symmetry.space_group_name_H-M   'P 1'
#
loop_
_entity.id
_entity.type
_entity.pdbx_description
1 polymer ?
#
loop_
_entity_poly.entity_id
_entity_poly.type
_entity_poly.pdbx_seq_one_letter_code
_entity_poly.pdbx_strand_id
1 'polypeptide(L)'
;AEAAEAAAEARGEGRAAGLGAGDGGEGRFLVGEAAEAAARADPSGWALCYPFRRGGLCRRSSPGVLRAAVVTLLESALCGGGGVAGVGLAPSQLHGCCAVLALPDGFARCDGSALLQLLLVEMGMRACLVAEEATLACLALGLSSACVVRLGASRGAVVCVDELIPMPGCSTRLQYGGDDADALLAALLRRHGLHDRLAE
;
A
#
# COMPACT_ATOMS: atom_id res chain seq x y z
N ALA A 1 23.48 0.65 1.05
CA ALA A 1 22.19 0.61 0.34
C ALA A 1 21.41 -0.65 0.76
N GLU A 2 21.98 -1.85 0.67
CA GLU A 2 21.32 -3.12 1.05
C GLU A 2 20.87 -3.19 2.51
N ALA A 3 21.65 -2.65 3.46
CA ALA A 3 21.26 -2.66 4.87
C ALA A 3 20.11 -1.69 5.20
N ALA A 4 19.98 -0.58 4.45
CA ALA A 4 18.85 0.34 4.57
C ALA A 4 17.58 -0.26 3.90
N GLU A 5 17.76 -1.02 2.84
CA GLU A 5 16.69 -1.72 2.14
C GLU A 5 16.13 -2.89 2.98
N ALA A 6 17.00 -3.64 3.67
CA ALA A 6 16.59 -4.68 4.62
C ALA A 6 15.89 -4.11 5.88
N ALA A 7 16.28 -2.93 6.35
CA ALA A 7 15.63 -2.25 7.47
C ALA A 7 14.27 -1.64 7.09
N ALA A 8 14.09 -1.21 5.83
CA ALA A 8 12.80 -0.80 5.29
C ALA A 8 11.87 -2.00 5.06
N GLU A 9 12.43 -3.16 4.71
CA GLU A 9 11.69 -4.44 4.65
C GLU A 9 11.14 -4.87 6.01
N ALA A 10 11.83 -4.56 7.09
CA ALA A 10 11.41 -4.92 8.46
C ALA A 10 10.34 -3.98 9.05
N ARG A 11 10.07 -2.83 8.44
CA ARG A 11 9.12 -1.83 8.93
C ARG A 11 7.90 -1.64 8.04
N GLY A 12 7.31 -2.75 7.55
CA GLY A 12 5.89 -2.80 7.20
C GLY A 12 5.34 -1.72 6.27
N GLU A 13 6.04 -1.39 5.17
CA GLU A 13 5.40 -0.67 4.08
C GLU A 13 4.43 -1.59 3.34
N GLY A 14 3.19 -1.50 3.71
CA GLY A 14 2.10 -2.29 3.13
C GLY A 14 1.76 -3.51 3.99
N ARG A 15 0.48 -3.84 4.05
CA ARG A 15 0.04 -5.07 4.70
C ARG A 15 0.59 -6.26 3.91
N ALA A 16 1.31 -7.15 4.59
CA ALA A 16 1.80 -8.39 3.99
C ALA A 16 0.62 -9.31 3.68
N ALA A 17 0.65 -9.95 2.53
CA ALA A 17 -0.15 -11.13 2.23
C ALA A 17 0.79 -12.34 2.23
N GLY A 18 0.52 -13.33 3.06
CA GLY A 18 1.24 -14.60 3.09
C GLY A 18 0.53 -15.61 2.22
N LEU A 19 1.25 -16.21 1.27
CA LEU A 19 0.79 -17.35 0.47
C LEU A 19 1.36 -18.61 1.10
N GLY A 20 0.50 -19.45 1.70
CA GLY A 20 0.88 -20.76 2.21
C GLY A 20 0.90 -21.79 1.08
N ALA A 21 1.97 -22.58 0.98
CA ALA A 21 1.99 -23.79 0.18
C ALA A 21 1.18 -24.87 0.89
N GLY A 22 -0.15 -24.89 0.70
CA GLY A 22 -1.02 -25.96 1.19
C GLY A 22 -0.89 -27.20 0.31
N ASP A 23 -0.73 -28.34 0.96
CA ASP A 23 -0.77 -29.67 0.34
C ASP A 23 -2.25 -29.93 -0.09
N GLY A 24 -2.61 -29.49 -1.29
CA GLY A 24 -3.97 -29.69 -1.81
C GLY A 24 -4.60 -28.57 -2.64
N GLY A 25 -3.81 -27.76 -3.34
CA GLY A 25 -4.32 -26.97 -4.50
C GLY A 25 -5.07 -25.68 -4.23
N GLU A 26 -5.49 -25.38 -3.02
CA GLU A 26 -6.03 -24.07 -2.64
C GLU A 26 -5.03 -23.33 -1.74
N GLY A 27 -4.33 -22.36 -2.30
CA GLY A 27 -3.39 -21.53 -1.56
C GLY A 27 -4.10 -20.80 -0.42
N ARG A 28 -3.68 -21.06 0.82
CA ARG A 28 -4.21 -20.37 1.99
C ARG A 28 -3.54 -19.02 2.10
N PHE A 29 -4.33 -17.95 2.06
CA PHE A 29 -3.82 -16.59 2.23
C PHE A 29 -4.03 -16.10 3.66
N LEU A 30 -3.00 -15.48 4.22
CA LEU A 30 -3.07 -14.72 5.46
C LEU A 30 -2.70 -13.27 5.18
N VAL A 31 -3.17 -12.34 6.01
CA VAL A 31 -2.97 -10.90 5.81
C VAL A 31 -2.45 -10.23 7.08
N GLY A 32 -1.59 -9.22 6.92
CA GLY A 32 -1.09 -8.42 8.02
C GLY A 32 -0.17 -9.19 8.96
N GLU A 33 -0.28 -8.95 10.26
CA GLU A 33 0.57 -9.57 11.29
C GLU A 33 0.47 -11.09 11.31
N ALA A 34 -0.70 -11.66 10.99
CA ALA A 34 -0.88 -13.10 10.92
C ALA A 34 -0.03 -13.73 9.81
N ALA A 35 0.09 -13.06 8.65
CA ALA A 35 0.96 -13.50 7.56
C ALA A 35 2.43 -13.46 7.96
N GLU A 36 2.86 -12.39 8.62
CA GLU A 36 4.24 -12.25 9.10
C GLU A 36 4.58 -13.24 10.21
N ALA A 37 3.66 -13.49 11.13
CA ALA A 37 3.83 -14.48 12.18
C ALA A 37 3.96 -15.89 11.60
N ALA A 38 3.11 -16.26 10.63
CA ALA A 38 3.18 -17.53 9.94
C ALA A 38 4.49 -17.71 9.18
N ALA A 39 4.95 -16.70 8.46
CA ALA A 39 6.23 -16.75 7.73
C ALA A 39 7.44 -16.80 8.66
N ARG A 40 7.38 -16.21 9.86
CA ARG A 40 8.43 -16.35 10.88
C ARG A 40 8.45 -17.75 11.49
N ALA A 41 7.27 -18.37 11.69
CA ALA A 41 7.16 -19.72 12.26
C ALA A 41 7.58 -20.81 11.25
N ASP A 42 7.23 -20.66 9.99
CA ASP A 42 7.58 -21.60 8.92
C ASP A 42 8.00 -20.85 7.65
N PRO A 43 9.29 -20.47 7.53
CA PRO A 43 9.80 -19.75 6.37
C PRO A 43 9.80 -20.57 5.07
N SER A 44 9.70 -21.90 5.16
CA SER A 44 9.65 -22.78 4.00
C SER A 44 8.24 -22.98 3.45
N GLY A 45 7.23 -22.92 4.31
CA GLY A 45 5.83 -23.11 3.95
C GLY A 45 5.10 -21.81 3.58
N TRP A 46 5.66 -20.65 3.90
CA TRP A 46 5.01 -19.36 3.68
C TRP A 46 5.91 -18.38 2.92
N ALA A 47 5.39 -17.84 1.82
CA ALA A 47 6.02 -16.74 1.07
C ALA A 47 5.30 -15.42 1.35
N LEU A 48 6.04 -14.41 1.81
CA LEU A 48 5.49 -13.07 1.99
C LEU A 48 5.46 -12.32 0.66
N CYS A 49 4.31 -11.73 0.35
CA CYS A 49 4.11 -10.85 -0.78
C CYS A 49 3.66 -9.47 -0.28
N TYR A 50 4.39 -8.44 -0.63
CA TYR A 50 4.01 -7.05 -0.40
C TYR A 50 3.56 -6.45 -1.73
N PRO A 51 2.25 -6.44 -2.02
CA PRO A 51 1.76 -6.02 -3.34
C PRO A 51 1.95 -4.53 -3.61
N PHE A 52 2.02 -3.72 -2.57
CA PHE A 52 2.28 -2.29 -2.68
C PHE A 52 3.61 -1.93 -2.03
N ARG A 53 4.47 -1.24 -2.78
CA ARG A 53 5.73 -0.71 -2.26
C ARG A 53 5.97 0.68 -2.82
N ARG A 54 6.38 1.60 -1.93
CA ARG A 54 6.68 2.99 -2.30
C ARG A 54 5.61 3.60 -3.21
N GLY A 55 4.32 3.38 -2.87
CA GLY A 55 3.16 3.91 -3.58
C GLY A 55 2.98 3.40 -5.03
N GLY A 56 3.47 2.22 -5.36
CA GLY A 56 3.25 1.52 -6.63
C GLY A 56 3.02 0.04 -6.42
N LEU A 57 2.55 -0.66 -7.44
CA LEU A 57 2.45 -2.12 -7.41
C LEU A 57 3.86 -2.75 -7.49
N CYS A 58 4.12 -3.68 -6.59
CA CYS A 58 5.39 -4.41 -6.54
C CYS A 58 5.40 -5.55 -7.55
N ARG A 59 6.22 -5.44 -8.60
CA ARG A 59 6.31 -6.43 -9.67
C ARG A 59 7.34 -7.54 -9.42
N ARG A 60 7.76 -7.75 -8.16
CA ARG A 60 8.70 -8.83 -7.81
C ARG A 60 8.05 -10.21 -7.88
N SER A 61 6.73 -10.29 -7.66
CA SER A 61 5.96 -11.53 -7.76
C SER A 61 5.35 -11.69 -9.16
N SER A 62 4.96 -12.91 -9.52
CA SER A 62 4.23 -13.15 -10.76
C SER A 62 2.90 -12.36 -10.78
N PRO A 63 2.41 -11.95 -11.96
CA PRO A 63 1.17 -11.20 -12.07
C PRO A 63 -0.03 -11.86 -11.39
N GLY A 64 -0.13 -13.19 -11.46
CA GLY A 64 -1.20 -13.97 -10.82
C GLY A 64 -1.14 -13.90 -9.29
N VAL A 65 0.06 -14.06 -8.71
CA VAL A 65 0.27 -13.96 -7.25
C VAL A 65 0.02 -12.54 -6.78
N LEU A 66 0.49 -11.52 -7.51
CA LEU A 66 0.25 -10.13 -7.17
C LEU A 66 -1.24 -9.79 -7.16
N ARG A 67 -1.97 -10.23 -8.20
CA ARG A 67 -3.42 -10.05 -8.29
C ARG A 67 -4.15 -10.73 -7.12
N ALA A 68 -3.87 -12.01 -6.86
CA ALA A 68 -4.47 -12.73 -5.75
C ALA A 68 -4.17 -12.06 -4.39
N ALA A 69 -2.94 -11.59 -4.17
CA ALA A 69 -2.57 -10.88 -2.96
C ALA A 69 -3.33 -9.56 -2.79
N VAL A 70 -3.55 -8.79 -3.87
CA VAL A 70 -4.32 -7.54 -3.83
C VAL A 70 -5.79 -7.82 -3.53
N VAL A 71 -6.39 -8.82 -4.18
CA VAL A 71 -7.79 -9.24 -3.91
C VAL A 71 -7.96 -9.61 -2.44
N THR A 72 -7.11 -10.51 -1.95
CA THR A 72 -7.18 -10.97 -0.56
C THR A 72 -7.02 -9.83 0.45
N LEU A 73 -6.11 -8.89 0.18
CA LEU A 73 -5.94 -7.70 1.03
C LEU A 73 -7.20 -6.85 1.07
N LEU A 74 -7.80 -6.58 -0.08
CA LEU A 74 -9.01 -5.77 -0.18
C LEU A 74 -10.21 -6.47 0.45
N GLU A 75 -10.40 -7.76 0.19
CA GLU A 75 -11.45 -8.57 0.81
C GLU A 75 -11.29 -8.61 2.33
N SER A 76 -10.09 -8.85 2.82
CA SER A 76 -9.81 -8.85 4.26
C SER A 76 -10.06 -7.48 4.89
N ALA A 77 -9.74 -6.39 4.20
CA ALA A 77 -9.97 -5.05 4.69
C ALA A 77 -11.46 -4.66 4.71
N LEU A 78 -12.24 -5.11 3.73
CA LEU A 78 -13.65 -4.77 3.59
C LEU A 78 -14.56 -5.74 4.36
N CYS A 79 -14.32 -7.05 4.20
CA CYS A 79 -15.21 -8.07 4.74
C CYS A 79 -14.71 -8.65 6.07
N GLY A 80 -13.44 -8.44 6.39
CA GLY A 80 -12.77 -9.13 7.49
C GLY A 80 -12.26 -10.51 7.08
N GLY A 81 -11.37 -11.09 7.86
CA GLY A 81 -10.76 -12.39 7.63
C GLY A 81 -9.22 -12.33 7.60
N GLY A 82 -8.58 -13.48 7.52
CA GLY A 82 -7.11 -13.57 7.48
C GLY A 82 -6.39 -12.97 8.69
N GLY A 83 -7.09 -12.77 9.82
CA GLY A 83 -6.52 -12.14 11.04
C GLY A 83 -6.70 -10.62 11.11
N VAL A 84 -7.48 -10.02 10.20
CA VAL A 84 -7.75 -8.58 10.18
C VAL A 84 -9.22 -8.33 10.49
N ALA A 85 -9.49 -7.40 11.42
CA ALA A 85 -10.82 -6.84 11.61
C ALA A 85 -11.11 -5.89 10.43
N GLY A 86 -11.91 -6.35 9.47
CA GLY A 86 -12.34 -5.54 8.33
C GLY A 86 -13.44 -4.55 8.70
N VAL A 87 -13.95 -3.84 7.70
CA VAL A 87 -15.11 -2.94 7.86
C VAL A 87 -16.38 -3.72 8.21
N GLY A 88 -16.39 -5.04 8.00
CA GLY A 88 -17.51 -5.93 8.35
C GLY A 88 -18.59 -5.99 7.27
N LEU A 89 -18.28 -5.65 6.03
CA LEU A 89 -19.19 -5.81 4.91
C LEU A 89 -19.33 -7.30 4.55
N ALA A 90 -20.56 -7.78 4.32
CA ALA A 90 -20.73 -9.09 3.71
C ALA A 90 -20.31 -9.02 2.23
N PRO A 91 -19.69 -10.09 1.67
CA PRO A 91 -19.30 -10.10 0.25
C PRO A 91 -20.43 -9.74 -0.71
N SER A 92 -21.66 -10.17 -0.40
CA SER A 92 -22.85 -9.84 -1.19
C SER A 92 -23.21 -8.35 -1.19
N GLN A 93 -22.77 -7.59 -0.20
CA GLN A 93 -23.04 -6.14 -0.10
C GLN A 93 -22.11 -5.33 -1.01
N LEU A 94 -20.96 -5.89 -1.43
CA LEU A 94 -20.01 -5.22 -2.31
C LEU A 94 -20.65 -4.79 -3.64
N HIS A 95 -21.58 -5.56 -4.16
CA HIS A 95 -22.33 -5.23 -5.40
C HIS A 95 -23.17 -3.93 -5.29
N GLY A 96 -23.52 -3.52 -4.08
CA GLY A 96 -24.22 -2.26 -3.83
C GLY A 96 -23.29 -1.08 -3.57
N CYS A 97 -22.01 -1.35 -3.33
CA CYS A 97 -21.04 -0.33 -2.93
C CYS A 97 -20.42 0.39 -4.13
N CYS A 98 -20.16 1.68 -3.93
CA CYS A 98 -19.29 2.46 -4.80
C CYS A 98 -17.93 2.66 -4.11
N ALA A 99 -16.84 2.52 -4.84
CA ALA A 99 -15.49 2.74 -4.35
C ALA A 99 -14.93 4.10 -4.80
N VAL A 100 -14.11 4.70 -3.96
CA VAL A 100 -13.20 5.78 -4.36
C VAL A 100 -11.78 5.24 -4.18
N LEU A 101 -11.07 5.08 -5.29
CA LEU A 101 -9.70 4.63 -5.31
C LEU A 101 -8.77 5.85 -5.35
N ALA A 102 -8.22 6.20 -4.20
CA ALA A 102 -7.20 7.23 -4.08
C ALA A 102 -5.85 6.64 -4.50
N LEU A 103 -5.26 7.15 -5.56
CA LEU A 103 -3.95 6.74 -6.04
C LEU A 103 -2.90 7.79 -5.72
N PRO A 104 -1.69 7.38 -5.35
CA PRO A 104 -0.57 8.30 -5.22
C PRO A 104 -0.34 9.08 -6.51
N ASP A 105 0.01 10.36 -6.39
CA ASP A 105 0.26 11.23 -7.54
C ASP A 105 1.28 10.60 -8.49
N GLY A 106 0.87 10.48 -9.76
CA GLY A 106 1.63 9.83 -10.82
C GLY A 106 1.78 8.32 -10.67
N PHE A 107 0.83 7.67 -10.07
CA PHE A 107 0.69 6.22 -10.15
C PHE A 107 0.61 5.76 -11.61
N ALA A 108 1.21 4.61 -11.93
CA ALA A 108 1.20 4.11 -13.30
C ALA A 108 -0.23 3.82 -13.78
N ARG A 109 -0.61 4.40 -14.93
CA ARG A 109 -1.99 4.25 -15.45
C ARG A 109 -2.38 2.79 -15.68
N CYS A 110 -1.45 1.96 -16.15
CA CYS A 110 -1.71 0.53 -16.34
C CYS A 110 -2.04 -0.17 -15.02
N ASP A 111 -1.35 0.19 -13.93
CA ASP A 111 -1.58 -0.38 -12.61
C ASP A 111 -2.91 0.14 -12.02
N GLY A 112 -3.23 1.42 -12.23
CA GLY A 112 -4.53 1.99 -11.88
C GLY A 112 -5.68 1.31 -12.60
N SER A 113 -5.54 1.05 -13.91
CA SER A 113 -6.53 0.32 -14.69
C SER A 113 -6.70 -1.13 -14.22
N ALA A 114 -5.60 -1.79 -13.83
CA ALA A 114 -5.65 -3.14 -13.28
C ALA A 114 -6.40 -3.18 -11.93
N LEU A 115 -6.15 -2.21 -11.04
CA LEU A 115 -6.88 -2.09 -9.78
C LEU A 115 -8.36 -1.79 -9.99
N LEU A 116 -8.68 -0.90 -10.94
CA LEU A 116 -10.06 -0.60 -11.31
C LEU A 116 -10.79 -1.84 -11.81
N GLN A 117 -10.16 -2.61 -12.70
CA GLN A 117 -10.73 -3.86 -13.22
C GLN A 117 -10.98 -4.87 -12.10
N LEU A 118 -10.04 -4.99 -11.15
CA LEU A 118 -10.16 -5.86 -10.00
C LEU A 118 -11.37 -5.48 -9.14
N LEU A 119 -11.53 -4.19 -8.80
CA LEU A 119 -12.66 -3.71 -8.00
C LEU A 119 -14.01 -3.93 -8.69
N LEU A 120 -14.12 -3.63 -10.00
CA LEU A 120 -15.37 -3.70 -10.71
C LEU A 120 -15.74 -5.14 -11.13
N VAL A 121 -14.74 -5.92 -11.63
CA VAL A 121 -15.03 -7.23 -12.23
C VAL A 121 -14.91 -8.35 -11.20
N GLU A 122 -13.88 -8.35 -10.36
CA GLU A 122 -13.64 -9.46 -9.43
C GLU A 122 -14.39 -9.28 -8.13
N MET A 123 -14.33 -8.08 -7.56
CA MET A 123 -15.07 -7.78 -6.33
C MET A 123 -16.52 -7.37 -6.60
N GLY A 124 -16.90 -7.14 -7.87
CA GLY A 124 -18.27 -6.84 -8.28
C GLY A 124 -18.81 -5.52 -7.76
N MET A 125 -17.97 -4.54 -7.48
CA MET A 125 -18.42 -3.23 -7.01
C MET A 125 -19.24 -2.53 -8.09
N ARG A 126 -20.28 -1.79 -7.68
CA ARG A 126 -21.21 -1.10 -8.57
C ARG A 126 -20.53 -0.01 -9.41
N ALA A 127 -19.64 0.75 -8.82
CA ALA A 127 -18.91 1.83 -9.46
C ALA A 127 -17.58 2.10 -8.73
N CYS A 128 -16.62 2.66 -9.45
CA CYS A 128 -15.37 3.10 -8.85
C CYS A 128 -14.94 4.42 -9.46
N LEU A 129 -14.67 5.42 -8.61
CA LEU A 129 -13.99 6.65 -8.97
C LEU A 129 -12.50 6.48 -8.70
N VAL A 130 -11.66 6.74 -9.68
CA VAL A 130 -10.20 6.76 -9.52
C VAL A 130 -9.73 8.21 -9.56
N ALA A 131 -9.03 8.66 -8.53
CA ALA A 131 -8.48 10.01 -8.48
C ALA A 131 -7.12 10.02 -7.79
N GLU A 132 -6.28 10.97 -8.15
CA GLU A 132 -5.00 11.20 -7.49
C GLU A 132 -5.18 11.88 -6.12
N GLU A 133 -4.28 11.60 -5.18
CA GLU A 133 -4.36 12.12 -3.80
C GLU A 133 -4.41 13.65 -3.75
N ALA A 134 -3.64 14.34 -4.61
CA ALA A 134 -3.65 15.80 -4.65
C ALA A 134 -5.02 16.37 -5.08
N THR A 135 -5.68 15.75 -6.08
CA THR A 135 -7.03 16.13 -6.51
C THR A 135 -8.04 15.93 -5.37
N LEU A 136 -7.97 14.78 -4.68
CA LEU A 136 -8.86 14.48 -3.56
C LEU A 136 -8.65 15.44 -2.39
N ALA A 137 -7.40 15.86 -2.13
CA ALA A 137 -7.10 16.85 -1.10
C ALA A 137 -7.73 18.23 -1.45
N CYS A 138 -7.66 18.65 -2.70
CA CYS A 138 -8.33 19.87 -3.15
C CYS A 138 -9.84 19.78 -3.00
N LEU A 139 -10.44 18.67 -3.40
CA LEU A 139 -11.89 18.41 -3.25
C LEU A 139 -12.31 18.46 -1.78
N ALA A 140 -11.54 17.82 -0.88
CA ALA A 140 -11.84 17.78 0.54
C ALA A 140 -11.84 19.18 1.19
N LEU A 141 -11.01 20.10 0.68
CA LEU A 141 -10.92 21.48 1.15
C LEU A 141 -11.85 22.44 0.39
N GLY A 142 -12.57 21.96 -0.63
CA GLY A 142 -13.40 22.81 -1.47
C GLY A 142 -12.61 23.78 -2.35
N LEU A 143 -11.37 23.46 -2.68
CA LEU A 143 -10.49 24.27 -3.51
C LEU A 143 -10.48 23.71 -4.94
N SER A 144 -10.62 24.58 -5.94
CA SER A 144 -10.48 24.19 -7.33
C SER A 144 -9.03 24.14 -7.78
N SER A 145 -8.19 25.01 -7.23
CA SER A 145 -6.78 25.15 -7.61
C SER A 145 -5.91 25.35 -6.38
N ALA A 146 -4.84 24.60 -6.26
CA ALA A 146 -3.89 24.66 -5.14
C ALA A 146 -2.54 24.01 -5.49
N CYS A 147 -1.52 24.36 -4.72
CA CYS A 147 -0.28 23.61 -4.65
C CYS A 147 -0.37 22.67 -3.44
N VAL A 148 -0.43 21.38 -3.69
CA VAL A 148 -0.54 20.34 -2.67
C VAL A 148 0.85 19.81 -2.34
N VAL A 149 1.25 19.93 -1.07
CA VAL A 149 2.49 19.37 -0.54
C VAL A 149 2.12 18.19 0.35
N ARG A 150 2.57 17.00 -0.06
CA ARG A 150 2.37 15.76 0.71
C ARG A 150 3.69 15.30 1.31
N LEU A 151 3.67 15.07 2.60
CA LEU A 151 4.79 14.50 3.36
C LEU A 151 4.34 13.14 3.89
N GLY A 152 4.74 12.09 3.21
CA GLY A 152 4.40 10.71 3.56
C GLY A 152 5.55 9.97 4.24
N ALA A 153 5.28 8.77 4.74
CA ALA A 153 6.28 7.92 5.37
C ALA A 153 7.38 7.52 4.37
N SER A 154 7.01 7.03 3.20
CA SER A 154 7.97 6.53 2.21
C SER A 154 8.28 7.49 1.07
N ARG A 155 7.49 8.56 0.90
CA ARG A 155 7.64 9.54 -0.18
C ARG A 155 7.07 10.91 0.18
N GLY A 156 7.66 11.94 -0.43
CA GLY A 156 7.07 13.26 -0.55
C GLY A 156 6.58 13.54 -1.97
N ALA A 157 5.63 14.46 -2.12
CA ALA A 157 5.22 14.99 -3.40
C ALA A 157 4.80 16.45 -3.27
N VAL A 158 5.07 17.21 -4.32
CA VAL A 158 4.52 18.56 -4.52
C VAL A 158 3.83 18.55 -5.86
N VAL A 159 2.53 18.83 -5.87
CA VAL A 159 1.69 18.78 -7.07
C VAL A 159 0.87 20.06 -7.18
N CYS A 160 0.96 20.74 -8.30
CA CYS A 160 0.05 21.84 -8.61
C CYS A 160 -1.21 21.27 -9.28
N VAL A 161 -2.34 21.62 -8.71
CA VAL A 161 -3.68 21.26 -9.22
C VAL A 161 -4.35 22.53 -9.68
N ASP A 162 -4.93 22.51 -10.86
CA ASP A 162 -5.73 23.60 -11.40
C ASP A 162 -7.06 23.05 -11.96
N GLU A 163 -8.16 23.65 -11.55
CA GLU A 163 -9.52 23.15 -11.83
C GLU A 163 -9.72 21.65 -11.53
N LEU A 164 -9.13 21.20 -10.41
CA LEU A 164 -9.11 19.80 -9.96
C LEU A 164 -8.34 18.84 -10.88
N ILE A 165 -7.53 19.36 -11.78
CA ILE A 165 -6.67 18.59 -12.69
C ILE A 165 -5.21 18.80 -12.29
N PRO A 166 -4.44 17.75 -12.01
CA PRO A 166 -3.00 17.88 -11.79
C PRO A 166 -2.31 18.42 -13.04
N MET A 167 -1.56 19.50 -12.87
CA MET A 167 -0.88 20.17 -13.99
C MET A 167 0.33 19.34 -14.46
N PRO A 168 0.37 18.92 -15.72
CA PRO A 168 1.53 18.23 -16.28
C PRO A 168 2.80 19.09 -16.17
N GLY A 169 3.88 18.49 -15.67
CA GLY A 169 5.17 19.19 -15.51
C GLY A 169 5.29 20.08 -14.28
N CYS A 170 4.21 20.31 -13.52
CA CYS A 170 4.21 21.07 -12.27
C CYS A 170 4.10 20.14 -11.04
N SER A 171 4.68 18.95 -11.13
CA SER A 171 4.73 18.00 -10.03
C SER A 171 6.15 17.50 -9.81
N THR A 172 6.54 17.42 -8.56
CA THR A 172 7.81 16.84 -8.14
C THR A 172 7.56 15.76 -7.09
N ARG A 173 8.24 14.63 -7.24
CA ARG A 173 8.18 13.50 -6.30
C ARG A 173 9.54 13.29 -5.67
N LEU A 174 9.53 13.20 -4.36
CA LEU A 174 10.70 12.86 -3.57
C LEU A 174 10.63 11.36 -3.28
N GLN A 175 11.73 10.65 -3.55
CA GLN A 175 11.83 9.20 -3.34
C GLN A 175 12.17 8.84 -1.90
N TYR A 176 12.03 9.78 -0.97
CA TYR A 176 12.28 9.65 0.45
C TYR A 176 11.14 10.29 1.24
N GLY A 177 10.95 9.83 2.47
CA GLY A 177 9.91 10.27 3.38
C GLY A 177 10.33 10.17 4.84
N GLY A 178 9.37 10.07 5.75
CA GLY A 178 9.59 9.97 7.18
C GLY A 178 10.42 8.76 7.58
N ASP A 179 10.18 7.60 6.96
CA ASP A 179 10.93 6.36 7.25
C ASP A 179 12.42 6.48 6.94
N ASP A 180 12.77 7.21 5.88
CA ASP A 180 14.17 7.47 5.54
C ASP A 180 14.81 8.42 6.56
N ALA A 181 14.06 9.40 7.06
CA ALA A 181 14.52 10.30 8.13
C ALA A 181 14.74 9.53 9.43
N ASP A 182 13.82 8.64 9.80
CA ASP A 182 13.94 7.78 10.98
C ASP A 182 15.14 6.83 10.86
N ALA A 183 15.33 6.23 9.67
CA ALA A 183 16.48 5.36 9.41
C ALA A 183 17.81 6.13 9.52
N LEU A 184 17.87 7.36 9.00
CA LEU A 184 19.02 8.24 9.12
C LEU A 184 19.27 8.59 10.59
N LEU A 185 18.24 8.99 11.32
CA LEU A 185 18.35 9.31 12.75
C LEU A 185 18.87 8.11 13.53
N ALA A 186 18.30 6.93 13.32
CA ALA A 186 18.74 5.70 13.97
C ALA A 186 20.21 5.38 13.66
N ALA A 187 20.66 5.61 12.42
CA ALA A 187 22.06 5.42 12.04
C ALA A 187 22.99 6.43 12.74
N LEU A 188 22.56 7.68 12.84
CA LEU A 188 23.33 8.72 13.56
C LEU A 188 23.42 8.42 15.07
N LEU A 189 22.32 8.00 15.70
CA LEU A 189 22.31 7.63 17.11
C LEU A 189 23.24 6.45 17.39
N ARG A 190 23.24 5.42 16.54
CA ARG A 190 24.19 4.29 16.65
C ARG A 190 25.64 4.76 16.52
N ARG A 191 25.92 5.63 15.53
CA ARG A 191 27.26 6.17 15.30
C ARG A 191 27.79 6.94 16.51
N HIS A 192 26.93 7.63 17.25
CA HIS A 192 27.29 8.41 18.43
C HIS A 192 27.13 7.65 19.75
N GLY A 193 26.80 6.34 19.72
CA GLY A 193 26.64 5.51 20.92
C GLY A 193 25.44 5.91 21.80
N LEU A 194 24.43 6.59 21.23
CA LEU A 194 23.26 7.08 21.96
C LEU A 194 22.04 6.15 21.82
N HIS A 195 22.14 5.11 20.99
CA HIS A 195 21.01 4.22 20.68
C HIS A 195 20.49 3.49 21.93
N ASP A 196 21.39 3.03 22.79
CA ASP A 196 21.03 2.23 23.98
C ASP A 196 20.44 3.10 25.12
N ARG A 197 20.72 4.40 25.11
CA ARG A 197 20.21 5.37 26.10
C ARG A 197 18.75 5.80 25.88
N LEU A 198 18.19 5.52 24.71
CA LEU A 198 16.80 5.86 24.36
C LEU A 198 15.86 4.65 24.49
N ALA A 199 16.41 3.46 24.80
CA ALA A 199 15.65 2.23 25.01
C ALA A 199 15.33 1.99 26.50
N GLU A 200 15.88 2.78 27.41
CA GLU A 200 15.54 2.85 28.83
C GLU A 200 14.46 3.92 29.10
#